data_6d8847aaa88732bb46c1c02b40d14502
#
_entry.id   6d8847aaa88732bb46c1c02b40d14502
#
_cell.length_a   1.000
_cell.length_b   1.000
_cell.length_c   1.000
_cell.angle_alpha   90.00
_cell.angle_beta   90.00
_cell.angle_gamma   90.00
#
_symmetry.space_group_name_H-M   'P 1'
#
loop_
_entity.id
_entity.type
_entity.pdbx_description
1 polymer ?
#
loop_
_entity_poly.entity_id
_entity_poly.type
_entity_poly.pdbx_seq_one_letter_code
_entity_poly.pdbx_strand_id
1 'polypeptide(L)'
;MTGQLSQWNGERRFVGKLGRDYGIEEGRQAARLCALNVIAHLRTALDGDLDRVVRCVRIAGFVNSTPEFTAQSQVMDGASDLFVEVFGEAGRHARLAIGVSALPYDVAVEVEGVFDVL
;
A
#
# COMPACT_ATOMS: atom_id res chain seq x y z
N MET A 1 0.44 -5.10 10.50
CA MET A 1 1.64 -4.60 9.79
C MET A 1 1.66 -3.10 9.85
N THR A 2 2.76 -2.55 10.31
CA THR A 2 2.96 -1.10 10.35
C THR A 2 3.10 -0.54 8.92
N GLY A 3 3.00 0.79 8.79
CA GLY A 3 3.01 1.46 7.50
C GLY A 3 4.26 1.21 6.68
N GLN A 4 4.10 0.85 5.43
CA GLN A 4 5.17 0.65 4.48
C GLN A 4 5.16 1.73 3.41
N LEU A 5 6.33 2.23 3.08
CA LEU A 5 6.51 3.30 2.12
C LEU A 5 6.77 2.75 0.71
N SER A 6 6.68 3.62 -0.29
CA SER A 6 7.05 3.28 -1.67
C SER A 6 8.58 3.26 -1.79
N GLN A 7 9.18 2.13 -1.47
CA GLN A 7 10.63 1.96 -1.49
C GLN A 7 11.02 0.58 -2.02
N TRP A 8 12.25 0.47 -2.53
CA TRP A 8 12.78 -0.78 -3.06
C TRP A 8 14.28 -0.84 -2.80
N ASN A 9 14.74 -1.91 -2.15
CA ASN A 9 16.15 -2.10 -1.79
C ASN A 9 16.76 -0.89 -1.06
N GLY A 10 15.99 -0.30 -0.13
CA GLY A 10 16.44 0.86 0.63
C GLY A 10 16.35 2.18 -0.11
N GLU A 11 15.95 2.17 -1.38
CA GLU A 11 15.78 3.37 -2.20
C GLU A 11 14.30 3.77 -2.22
N ARG A 12 14.02 5.01 -1.84
CA ARG A 12 12.67 5.55 -1.89
C ARG A 12 12.32 5.90 -3.33
N ARG A 13 11.14 5.46 -3.75
CA ARG A 13 10.60 5.72 -5.08
C ARG A 13 9.30 6.48 -4.98
N PHE A 14 8.96 7.18 -6.06
CA PHE A 14 7.77 8.02 -6.09
C PHE A 14 7.79 9.03 -4.95
N VAL A 15 8.84 9.85 -4.91
CA VAL A 15 8.98 10.95 -3.96
C VAL A 15 8.27 12.17 -4.54
N GLY A 16 7.22 12.63 -3.86
CA GLY A 16 6.41 13.75 -4.33
C GLY A 16 4.92 13.56 -4.05
N LYS A 17 4.10 14.45 -4.59
CA LYS A 17 2.66 14.50 -4.32
C LYS A 17 1.83 14.11 -5.52
N LEU A 18 0.77 13.36 -5.26
CA LEU A 18 -0.31 13.14 -6.22
C LEU A 18 -1.03 14.47 -6.46
N GLY A 19 -1.31 14.75 -7.73
CA GLY A 19 -1.92 16.00 -8.14
C GLY A 19 -0.94 17.14 -8.44
N ARG A 20 0.34 16.97 -8.10
CA ARG A 20 1.40 17.94 -8.41
C ARG A 20 2.51 17.27 -9.23
N ASP A 21 3.12 16.21 -8.67
CA ASP A 21 4.26 15.53 -9.28
C ASP A 21 3.84 14.27 -10.02
N TYR A 22 2.76 13.63 -9.59
CA TYR A 22 2.28 12.36 -10.12
C TYR A 22 0.78 12.36 -10.38
N GLY A 23 0.36 11.58 -11.36
CA GLY A 23 -1.05 11.29 -11.64
C GLY A 23 -1.48 9.95 -11.04
N ILE A 24 -2.71 9.53 -11.37
CA ILE A 24 -3.33 8.32 -10.81
C ILE A 24 -2.50 7.07 -11.11
N GLU A 25 -1.99 6.93 -12.33
CA GLU A 25 -1.28 5.71 -12.73
C GLU A 25 0.02 5.53 -11.94
N GLU A 26 0.81 6.58 -11.81
CA GLU A 26 2.02 6.53 -11.00
C GLU A 26 1.68 6.30 -9.53
N GLY A 27 0.56 6.87 -9.06
CA GLY A 27 0.06 6.62 -7.71
C GLY A 27 -0.28 5.15 -7.48
N ARG A 28 -0.92 4.50 -8.46
CA ARG A 28 -1.20 3.06 -8.40
C ARG A 28 0.08 2.23 -8.30
N GLN A 29 1.10 2.60 -9.07
CA GLN A 29 2.41 1.93 -9.01
C GLN A 29 3.06 2.11 -7.65
N ALA A 30 2.98 3.30 -7.07
CA ALA A 30 3.50 3.56 -5.73
C ALA A 30 2.77 2.73 -4.67
N ALA A 31 1.43 2.65 -4.74
CA ALA A 31 0.62 1.86 -3.83
C ALA A 31 0.95 0.37 -3.96
N ARG A 32 1.13 -0.12 -5.18
CA ARG A 32 1.51 -1.52 -5.43
C ARG A 32 2.87 -1.84 -4.81
N LEU A 33 3.84 -0.93 -4.92
CA LEU A 33 5.15 -1.10 -4.30
C LEU A 33 5.05 -1.16 -2.78
N CYS A 34 4.23 -0.31 -2.16
CA CYS A 34 3.95 -0.37 -0.73
C CYS A 34 3.37 -1.72 -0.33
N ALA A 35 2.42 -2.24 -1.10
CA ALA A 35 1.80 -3.54 -0.86
C ALA A 35 2.82 -4.68 -0.97
N LEU A 36 3.73 -4.62 -1.94
CA LEU A 36 4.83 -5.59 -2.05
C LEU A 36 5.68 -5.59 -0.78
N ASN A 37 5.97 -4.42 -0.22
CA ASN A 37 6.72 -4.32 1.02
C ASN A 37 5.95 -4.89 2.22
N VAL A 38 4.65 -4.67 2.29
CA VAL A 38 3.79 -5.29 3.32
C VAL A 38 3.87 -6.81 3.22
N ILE A 39 3.73 -7.35 2.01
CA ILE A 39 3.78 -8.81 1.78
C ILE A 39 5.16 -9.36 2.13
N ALA A 40 6.23 -8.67 1.78
CA ALA A 40 7.59 -9.10 2.10
C ALA A 40 7.82 -9.17 3.62
N HIS A 41 7.35 -8.18 4.37
CA HIS A 41 7.44 -8.20 5.83
C HIS A 41 6.57 -9.29 6.44
N LEU A 42 5.38 -9.50 5.91
CA LEU A 42 4.48 -10.56 6.34
C LEU A 42 5.12 -11.94 6.12
N ARG A 43 5.74 -12.14 4.96
CA ARG A 43 6.45 -13.38 4.64
C ARG A 43 7.58 -13.64 5.64
N THR A 44 8.37 -12.62 5.97
CA THR A 44 9.44 -12.74 6.96
C THR A 44 8.87 -13.09 8.33
N ALA A 45 7.78 -12.44 8.75
CA ALA A 45 7.12 -12.71 10.04
C ALA A 45 6.58 -14.13 10.13
N LEU A 46 6.23 -14.76 9.00
CA LEU A 46 5.68 -16.12 8.91
C LEU A 46 6.72 -17.15 8.49
N ASP A 47 8.00 -16.84 8.65
CA ASP A 47 9.12 -17.75 8.32
C ASP A 47 9.06 -18.26 6.86
N GLY A 48 8.64 -17.40 5.94
CA GLY A 48 8.56 -17.69 4.52
C GLY A 48 7.27 -18.36 4.06
N ASP A 49 6.33 -18.61 4.96
CA ASP A 49 5.11 -19.38 4.65
C ASP A 49 3.88 -18.45 4.58
N LEU A 50 3.63 -17.85 3.42
CA LEU A 50 2.47 -17.01 3.19
C LEU A 50 1.14 -17.80 3.19
N ASP A 51 1.19 -19.13 3.08
CA ASP A 51 -0.03 -19.95 3.17
C ASP A 51 -0.66 -19.91 4.56
N ARG A 52 0.09 -19.43 5.56
CA ARG A 52 -0.45 -19.22 6.90
C ARG A 52 -1.35 -17.98 7.00
N VAL A 53 -1.43 -17.16 5.98
CA VAL A 53 -2.37 -16.02 5.95
C VAL A 53 -3.79 -16.56 5.77
N VAL A 54 -4.62 -16.34 6.77
CA VAL A 54 -6.03 -16.73 6.73
C VAL A 54 -6.84 -15.70 5.97
N ARG A 55 -6.58 -14.43 6.23
CA ARG A 55 -7.35 -13.33 5.66
C ARG A 55 -6.63 -12.00 5.83
N CYS A 56 -6.74 -11.16 4.81
CA CYS A 56 -6.46 -9.73 4.95
C CYS A 56 -7.71 -9.06 5.53
N VAL A 57 -7.61 -8.54 6.74
CA VAL A 57 -8.75 -7.98 7.45
C VAL A 57 -9.02 -6.55 6.98
N ARG A 58 -7.98 -5.72 6.97
CA ARG A 58 -8.11 -4.30 6.68
C ARG A 58 -6.80 -3.73 6.13
N ILE A 59 -6.95 -2.86 5.14
CA ILE A 59 -5.85 -2.08 4.58
C ILE A 59 -6.16 -0.60 4.77
N ALA A 60 -5.19 0.17 5.25
CA ALA A 60 -5.27 1.62 5.29
C ALA A 60 -4.21 2.20 4.38
N GLY A 61 -4.63 3.09 3.49
CA GLY A 61 -3.74 3.76 2.55
C GLY A 61 -3.75 5.27 2.76
N PHE A 62 -2.56 5.84 2.78
CA PHE A 62 -2.34 7.28 2.97
C PHE A 62 -1.66 7.82 1.72
N VAL A 63 -2.30 8.77 1.08
CA VAL A 63 -1.82 9.34 -0.18
C VAL A 63 -1.37 10.77 0.06
N ASN A 64 -0.07 11.00 -0.14
CA ASN A 64 0.52 12.34 -0.08
C ASN A 64 0.00 13.12 -1.30
N SER A 65 -0.97 14.00 -1.09
CA SER A 65 -1.69 14.60 -2.20
C SER A 65 -1.99 16.08 -1.96
N THR A 66 -2.18 16.80 -3.07
CA THR A 66 -2.66 18.20 -3.02
C THR A 66 -4.10 18.23 -2.56
N PRO A 67 -4.60 19.37 -2.05
CA PRO A 67 -5.99 19.46 -1.61
C PRO A 67 -7.02 19.21 -2.73
N GLU A 68 -6.65 19.46 -3.98
CA GLU A 68 -7.53 19.29 -5.14
C GLU A 68 -7.57 17.83 -5.65
N PHE A 69 -6.60 17.02 -5.26
CA PHE A 69 -6.55 15.62 -5.69
C PHE A 69 -7.55 14.80 -4.88
N THR A 70 -8.50 14.17 -5.54
CA THR A 70 -9.59 13.43 -4.87
C THR A 70 -9.67 11.94 -5.28
N ALA A 71 -8.67 11.44 -6.02
CA ALA A 71 -8.68 10.07 -6.56
C ALA A 71 -7.88 9.09 -5.68
N GLN A 72 -7.86 9.27 -4.35
CA GLN A 72 -7.12 8.41 -3.43
C GLN A 72 -7.54 6.95 -3.53
N SER A 73 -8.84 6.68 -3.66
CA SER A 73 -9.34 5.30 -3.80
C SER A 73 -8.79 4.62 -5.05
N GLN A 74 -8.72 5.35 -6.17
CA GLN A 74 -8.19 4.79 -7.42
C GLN A 74 -6.69 4.49 -7.29
N VAL A 75 -5.95 5.34 -6.58
CA VAL A 75 -4.54 5.08 -6.28
C VAL A 75 -4.40 3.80 -5.46
N MET A 76 -5.23 3.63 -4.44
CA MET A 76 -5.16 2.48 -3.56
C MET A 76 -5.58 1.18 -4.22
N ASP A 77 -6.27 1.22 -5.35
CA ASP A 77 -6.55 0.02 -6.14
C ASP A 77 -5.26 -0.71 -6.53
N GLY A 78 -4.15 0.01 -6.72
CA GLY A 78 -2.85 -0.60 -6.99
C GLY A 78 -2.39 -1.54 -5.89
N ALA A 79 -2.65 -1.20 -4.63
CA ALA A 79 -2.32 -2.05 -3.49
C ALA A 79 -3.35 -3.18 -3.34
N SER A 80 -4.63 -2.85 -3.37
CA SER A 80 -5.70 -3.83 -3.17
C SER A 80 -5.68 -4.94 -4.20
N ASP A 81 -5.44 -4.60 -5.46
CA ASP A 81 -5.37 -5.58 -6.54
C ASP A 81 -4.22 -6.57 -6.31
N LEU A 82 -3.08 -6.10 -5.80
CA LEU A 82 -1.96 -6.98 -5.51
C LEU A 82 -2.29 -7.96 -4.38
N PHE A 83 -2.95 -7.52 -3.31
CA PHE A 83 -3.33 -8.42 -2.23
C PHE A 83 -4.28 -9.52 -2.73
N VAL A 84 -5.19 -9.20 -3.63
CA VAL A 84 -6.09 -10.18 -4.22
C VAL A 84 -5.33 -11.11 -5.18
N GLU A 85 -4.41 -10.58 -5.98
CA GLU A 85 -3.55 -11.41 -6.84
C GLU A 85 -2.77 -12.46 -6.05
N VAL A 86 -2.21 -12.07 -4.91
CA VAL A 86 -1.34 -12.93 -4.09
C VAL A 86 -2.15 -13.91 -3.25
N PHE A 87 -3.23 -13.47 -2.62
CA PHE A 87 -3.98 -14.24 -1.63
C PHE A 87 -5.35 -14.73 -2.12
N GLY A 88 -5.79 -14.34 -3.30
CA GLY A 88 -7.13 -14.69 -3.78
C GLY A 88 -8.22 -14.12 -2.90
N GLU A 89 -9.23 -14.92 -2.57
CA GLU A 89 -10.34 -14.49 -1.71
C GLU A 89 -9.86 -14.03 -0.33
N ALA A 90 -8.81 -14.64 0.20
CA ALA A 90 -8.21 -14.24 1.48
C ALA A 90 -7.61 -12.83 1.42
N GLY A 91 -7.34 -12.31 0.24
CA GLY A 91 -6.81 -10.97 0.03
C GLY A 91 -7.88 -9.87 0.01
N ARG A 92 -9.16 -10.21 -0.05
CA ARG A 92 -10.24 -9.22 0.00
C ARG A 92 -10.35 -8.64 1.40
N HIS A 93 -10.53 -7.33 1.48
CA HIS A 93 -10.37 -6.60 2.74
C HIS A 93 -11.27 -5.36 2.81
N ALA A 94 -11.52 -4.89 4.03
CA ALA A 94 -12.02 -3.54 4.28
C ALA A 94 -10.89 -2.54 4.04
N ARG A 95 -11.23 -1.35 3.54
CA ARG A 95 -10.20 -0.39 3.11
C ARG A 95 -10.55 1.04 3.51
N LEU A 96 -9.51 1.77 3.95
CA LEU A 96 -9.52 3.21 4.07
C LEU A 96 -8.49 3.77 3.10
N ALA A 97 -8.85 4.80 2.33
CA ALA A 97 -7.94 5.51 1.45
C ALA A 97 -8.17 7.01 1.64
N ILE A 98 -7.19 7.70 2.19
CA ILE A 98 -7.30 9.13 2.49
C ILE A 98 -6.08 9.91 1.98
N GLY A 99 -6.30 11.20 1.72
CA GLY A 99 -5.22 12.13 1.43
C GLY A 99 -4.63 12.68 2.71
N VAL A 100 -3.33 12.88 2.70
CA VAL A 100 -2.58 13.53 3.79
C VAL A 100 -1.72 14.63 3.22
N SER A 101 -1.36 15.61 4.05
CA SER A 101 -0.57 16.76 3.62
C SER A 101 0.91 16.44 3.44
N ALA A 102 1.40 15.40 4.10
CA ALA A 102 2.80 14.96 4.02
C ALA A 102 2.94 13.52 4.48
N LEU A 103 3.94 12.84 3.95
CA LEU A 103 4.36 11.52 4.40
C LEU A 103 5.88 11.55 4.67
N PRO A 104 6.40 10.56 5.43
CA PRO A 104 7.85 10.48 5.68
C PRO A 104 8.64 10.52 4.38
N TYR A 105 9.71 11.29 4.34
CA TYR A 105 10.60 11.44 3.18
C TYR A 105 9.89 11.94 1.92
N ASP A 106 8.72 12.54 2.06
CA ASP A 106 7.89 13.03 0.96
C ASP A 106 7.50 11.95 -0.05
N VAL A 107 7.43 10.68 0.38
CA VAL A 107 6.95 9.61 -0.49
C VAL A 107 5.47 9.81 -0.83
N ALA A 108 5.05 9.26 -1.97
CA ALA A 108 3.71 9.48 -2.50
C ALA A 108 2.63 8.69 -1.75
N VAL A 109 2.94 7.50 -1.27
CA VAL A 109 1.96 6.57 -0.67
C VAL A 109 2.57 5.83 0.50
N GLU A 110 1.75 5.57 1.52
CA GLU A 110 2.06 4.67 2.62
C GLU A 110 0.88 3.73 2.83
N VAL A 111 1.16 2.44 3.06
CA VAL A 111 0.13 1.41 3.22
C VAL A 111 0.41 0.61 4.49
N GLU A 112 -0.63 0.39 5.29
CA GLU A 112 -0.58 -0.53 6.43
C GLU A 112 -1.68 -1.57 6.31
N GLY A 113 -1.51 -2.70 6.98
CA GLY A 113 -2.50 -3.77 6.91
C GLY A 113 -2.60 -4.58 8.18
N VAL A 114 -3.78 -5.18 8.37
CA VAL A 114 -4.07 -6.11 9.46
C VAL A 114 -4.45 -7.45 8.82
N PHE A 115 -3.80 -8.52 9.28
CA PHE A 115 -3.96 -9.86 8.73
C PHE A 115 -4.24 -10.85 9.86
N ASP A 116 -5.17 -11.79 9.62
CA ASP A 116 -5.32 -12.96 10.46
C ASP A 116 -4.40 -14.05 9.94
N VAL A 117 -3.63 -14.68 10.83
CA VAL A 117 -2.67 -15.74 10.47
C VAL A 117 -2.83 -16.94 11.40
N LEU A 118 -2.40 -18.10 10.92
CA LEU A 118 -2.35 -19.32 11.73
C LEU A 118 -1.07 -19.42 12.55
#